data_fa4f30639df8e190861c098594e40671
#
_entry.id   fa4f30639df8e190861c098594e40671
#
_cell.length_a   1.000
_cell.length_b   1.000
_cell.length_c   1.000
_cell.angle_alpha   90.00
_cell.angle_beta   90.00
_cell.angle_gamma   90.00
#
_symmetry.space_group_name_H-M   'P 1'
#
loop_
_entity.id
_entity.type
_entity.pdbx_description
1 polymer ?
#
loop_
_entity_poly.entity_id
_entity_poly.type
_entity_poly.pdbx_seq_one_letter_code
_entity_poly.pdbx_strand_id
1 'polypeptide(L)'
;LLTLGAGAAVAACPDYFNVEMRELNSTQRHNLCQLTEGKVVLVVNTASYCGYRGQFRDLEALYQTYKEKGLVVLGFPSNDFWQEAGDEGKTAAVCRRDYGVTFPMFNRLAVRGDDASPLYKGLAAAAGEAPGWNFHKYLIGRDGKLVASYGANQNPADDPLQKEVKRALGL
;
A
#
# COMPACT_ATOMS: atom_id res chain seq x y z
N LEU A 1 -23.22 8.94 -40.11
CA LEU A 1 -22.11 9.39 -39.25
C LEU A 1 -21.98 8.39 -38.13
N LEU A 2 -20.93 7.53 -38.17
CA LEU A 2 -20.55 6.65 -37.05
C LEU A 2 -19.64 7.47 -36.14
N THR A 3 -20.06 7.75 -34.92
CA THR A 3 -19.20 8.26 -33.85
C THR A 3 -18.42 7.07 -33.27
N LEU A 4 -17.15 6.95 -33.62
CA LEU A 4 -16.23 6.08 -32.90
C LEU A 4 -16.07 6.67 -31.49
N GLY A 5 -16.69 6.01 -30.49
CA GLY A 5 -16.38 6.27 -29.10
C GLY A 5 -14.94 5.87 -28.84
N ALA A 6 -14.08 6.84 -28.52
CA ALA A 6 -12.75 6.56 -28.02
C ALA A 6 -12.92 5.90 -26.63
N GLY A 7 -12.81 4.58 -26.59
CA GLY A 7 -12.67 3.86 -25.32
C GLY A 7 -11.41 4.35 -24.65
N ALA A 8 -11.54 4.91 -23.44
CA ALA A 8 -10.39 5.22 -22.62
C ALA A 8 -9.59 3.92 -22.44
N ALA A 9 -8.35 3.90 -22.92
CA ALA A 9 -7.45 2.78 -22.68
C ALA A 9 -7.28 2.64 -21.16
N VAL A 10 -7.68 1.49 -20.62
CA VAL A 10 -7.40 1.15 -19.22
C VAL A 10 -5.87 1.13 -19.11
N ALA A 11 -5.33 1.93 -18.18
CA ALA A 11 -3.90 1.97 -17.97
C ALA A 11 -3.42 0.56 -17.61
N ALA A 12 -2.38 0.08 -18.29
CA ALA A 12 -1.81 -1.23 -18.02
C ALA A 12 -1.33 -1.28 -16.56
N CYS A 13 -1.60 -2.41 -15.88
CA CYS A 13 -1.10 -2.63 -14.54
C CYS A 13 0.44 -2.57 -14.53
N PRO A 14 1.07 -1.79 -13.65
CA PRO A 14 2.53 -1.77 -13.54
C PRO A 14 3.07 -3.17 -13.21
N ASP A 15 4.24 -3.51 -13.74
CA ASP A 15 4.85 -4.82 -13.56
C ASP A 15 5.01 -5.20 -12.08
N TYR A 16 5.31 -4.24 -11.21
CA TYR A 16 5.45 -4.48 -9.77
C TYR A 16 4.15 -4.87 -9.06
N PHE A 17 2.98 -4.57 -9.65
CA PHE A 17 1.69 -5.07 -9.16
C PHE A 17 1.25 -6.39 -9.79
N ASN A 18 1.93 -6.86 -10.83
CA ASN A 18 1.59 -8.14 -11.45
C ASN A 18 2.17 -9.32 -10.65
N VAL A 19 1.78 -9.42 -9.40
CA VAL A 19 2.23 -10.44 -8.45
C VAL A 19 1.06 -10.99 -7.65
N GLU A 20 1.16 -12.28 -7.31
CA GLU A 20 0.22 -12.95 -6.40
C GLU A 20 0.70 -12.78 -4.96
N MET A 21 -0.18 -12.24 -4.10
CA MET A 21 0.08 -12.08 -2.69
C MET A 21 -0.93 -12.84 -1.85
N ARG A 22 -0.45 -13.52 -0.81
CA ARG A 22 -1.30 -14.19 0.16
C ARG A 22 -1.77 -13.19 1.22
N GLU A 23 -3.05 -13.19 1.51
CA GLU A 23 -3.63 -12.39 2.58
C GLU A 23 -3.06 -12.80 3.95
N LEU A 24 -2.87 -11.82 4.82
CA LEU A 24 -2.35 -12.01 6.17
C LEU A 24 -3.22 -12.98 6.98
N ASN A 25 -2.59 -14.00 7.55
CA ASN A 25 -3.23 -15.03 8.37
C ASN A 25 -4.41 -15.73 7.68
N SER A 26 -4.26 -15.98 6.38
CA SER A 26 -5.27 -16.60 5.52
C SER A 26 -4.59 -17.47 4.46
N THR A 27 -5.36 -18.34 3.82
CA THR A 27 -4.93 -19.10 2.64
C THR A 27 -5.31 -18.41 1.32
N GLN A 28 -6.10 -17.34 1.38
CA GLN A 28 -6.53 -16.60 0.20
C GLN A 28 -5.36 -15.87 -0.46
N ARG A 29 -5.37 -15.86 -1.78
CA ARG A 29 -4.38 -15.16 -2.59
C ARG A 29 -5.08 -14.16 -3.51
N HIS A 30 -4.41 -13.07 -3.76
CA HIS A 30 -4.91 -11.99 -4.60
C HIS A 30 -3.83 -11.56 -5.59
N ASN A 31 -4.19 -11.39 -6.84
CA ASN A 31 -3.35 -10.68 -7.79
C ASN A 31 -3.49 -9.17 -7.52
N LEU A 32 -2.37 -8.49 -7.26
CA LEU A 32 -2.42 -7.07 -6.90
C LEU A 32 -2.93 -6.21 -8.06
N CYS A 33 -2.70 -6.59 -9.32
CA CYS A 33 -3.28 -5.88 -10.46
C CYS A 33 -4.81 -5.81 -10.36
N GLN A 34 -5.46 -6.93 -10.01
CA GLN A 34 -6.92 -6.98 -9.90
C GLN A 34 -7.44 -6.08 -8.76
N LEU A 35 -6.68 -5.97 -7.67
CA LEU A 35 -7.05 -5.12 -6.53
C LEU A 35 -6.85 -3.62 -6.81
N THR A 36 -5.91 -3.29 -7.70
CA THR A 36 -5.43 -1.91 -7.87
C THR A 36 -5.86 -1.25 -9.18
N GLU A 37 -6.42 -2.01 -10.11
CA GLU A 37 -6.80 -1.50 -11.43
C GLU A 37 -7.72 -0.27 -11.33
N GLY A 38 -7.29 0.83 -11.94
CA GLY A 38 -8.04 2.08 -11.97
C GLY A 38 -8.17 2.81 -10.63
N LYS A 39 -7.47 2.36 -9.59
CA LYS A 39 -7.51 2.94 -8.24
C LYS A 39 -6.27 3.76 -7.94
N VAL A 40 -6.42 4.69 -7.01
CA VAL A 40 -5.30 5.30 -6.30
C VAL A 40 -4.84 4.32 -5.23
N VAL A 41 -3.55 4.03 -5.16
CA VAL A 41 -3.00 2.99 -4.28
C VAL A 41 -2.01 3.60 -3.31
N LEU A 42 -2.16 3.30 -2.03
CA LEU A 42 -1.18 3.61 -1.00
C LEU A 42 -0.57 2.31 -0.49
N VAL A 43 0.70 2.07 -0.79
CA VAL A 43 1.46 0.90 -0.35
C VAL A 43 2.25 1.26 0.90
N VAL A 44 2.13 0.46 1.96
CA VAL A 44 2.77 0.73 3.26
C VAL A 44 3.43 -0.54 3.79
N ASN A 45 4.71 -0.47 4.15
CA ASN A 45 5.34 -1.53 4.94
C ASN A 45 5.10 -1.29 6.43
N THR A 46 4.67 -2.31 7.14
CA THR A 46 4.22 -2.19 8.52
C THR A 46 5.04 -3.04 9.48
N ALA A 47 4.96 -2.75 10.78
CA ALA A 47 5.52 -3.58 11.82
C ALA A 47 4.73 -3.46 13.12
N SER A 48 4.53 -4.61 13.79
CA SER A 48 3.65 -4.75 14.97
C SER A 48 4.16 -3.99 16.19
N TYR A 49 5.48 -3.85 16.34
CA TYR A 49 6.11 -3.27 17.53
C TYR A 49 6.82 -1.93 17.27
N CYS A 50 6.56 -1.32 16.11
CA CYS A 50 7.11 -0.03 15.76
C CYS A 50 6.48 1.10 16.58
N GLY A 51 7.27 2.11 16.94
CA GLY A 51 6.77 3.32 17.57
C GLY A 51 5.74 4.09 16.72
N TYR A 52 5.81 3.93 15.40
CA TYR A 52 4.85 4.51 14.44
C TYR A 52 3.57 3.67 14.26
N ARG A 53 3.39 2.55 14.96
CA ARG A 53 2.20 1.67 14.78
C ARG A 53 0.86 2.38 15.00
N GLY A 54 0.84 3.50 15.71
CA GLY A 54 -0.35 4.36 15.81
C GLY A 54 -0.90 4.81 14.46
N GLN A 55 -0.05 4.89 13.43
CA GLN A 55 -0.45 5.23 12.07
C GLN A 55 -1.40 4.20 11.43
N PHE A 56 -1.54 2.99 11.97
CA PHE A 56 -2.60 2.07 11.53
C PHE A 56 -4.00 2.69 11.63
N ARG A 57 -4.28 3.49 12.68
CA ARG A 57 -5.57 4.19 12.83
C ARG A 57 -5.76 5.24 11.74
N ASP A 58 -4.71 6.00 11.46
CA ASP A 58 -4.77 7.08 10.47
C ASP A 58 -4.86 6.53 9.05
N LEU A 59 -4.17 5.42 8.76
CA LEU A 59 -4.30 4.68 7.49
C LEU A 59 -5.71 4.11 7.31
N GLU A 60 -6.29 3.53 8.38
CA GLU A 60 -7.67 3.01 8.35
C GLU A 60 -8.68 4.15 8.14
N ALA A 61 -8.51 5.27 8.84
CA ALA A 61 -9.37 6.45 8.67
C ALA A 61 -9.30 6.98 7.24
N LEU A 62 -8.10 7.07 6.66
CA LEU A 62 -7.89 7.48 5.28
C LEU A 62 -8.59 6.50 4.32
N TYR A 63 -8.41 5.20 4.52
CA TYR A 63 -9.03 4.15 3.73
C TYR A 63 -10.57 4.24 3.79
N GLN A 64 -11.15 4.30 4.97
CA GLN A 64 -12.60 4.39 5.13
C GLN A 64 -13.18 5.64 4.48
N THR A 65 -12.47 6.76 4.55
CA THR A 65 -12.92 8.03 3.96
C THR A 65 -12.97 7.98 2.43
N TYR A 66 -12.00 7.29 1.78
CA TYR A 66 -11.83 7.39 0.33
C TYR A 66 -11.97 6.07 -0.43
N LYS A 67 -12.21 4.94 0.21
CA LYS A 67 -12.35 3.64 -0.49
C LYS A 67 -13.45 3.65 -1.55
N GLU A 68 -14.59 4.26 -1.27
CA GLU A 68 -15.70 4.37 -2.23
C GLU A 68 -15.41 5.38 -3.36
N LYS A 69 -14.37 6.20 -3.20
CA LYS A 69 -13.88 7.15 -4.21
C LYS A 69 -12.71 6.60 -5.03
N GLY A 70 -12.30 5.37 -4.73
CA GLY A 70 -11.29 4.65 -5.49
C GLY A 70 -9.91 4.59 -4.86
N LEU A 71 -9.78 4.84 -3.54
CA LEU A 71 -8.54 4.58 -2.80
C LEU A 71 -8.48 3.11 -2.35
N VAL A 72 -7.34 2.48 -2.52
CA VAL A 72 -6.99 1.25 -1.82
C VAL A 72 -5.69 1.44 -1.04
N VAL A 73 -5.65 0.94 0.19
CA VAL A 73 -4.44 0.86 1.02
C VAL A 73 -4.01 -0.60 1.07
N LEU A 74 -2.74 -0.87 0.81
CA LEU A 74 -2.15 -2.20 0.85
C LEU A 74 -1.06 -2.23 1.91
N GLY A 75 -1.23 -3.07 2.93
CA GLY A 75 -0.28 -3.20 4.03
C GLY A 75 0.55 -4.47 3.93
N PHE A 76 1.86 -4.32 4.11
CA PHE A 76 2.83 -5.41 4.02
C PHE A 76 3.70 -5.45 5.28
N PRO A 77 3.45 -6.37 6.22
CA PRO A 77 4.32 -6.59 7.36
C PRO A 77 5.73 -6.95 6.92
N SER A 78 6.74 -6.37 7.56
CA SER A 78 8.14 -6.66 7.30
C SER A 78 8.96 -6.66 8.57
N ASN A 79 9.92 -7.59 8.66
CA ASN A 79 10.87 -7.64 9.77
C ASN A 79 12.25 -7.06 9.40
N ASP A 80 12.36 -6.36 8.28
CA ASP A 80 13.65 -5.79 7.83
C ASP A 80 14.22 -4.74 8.80
N PHE A 81 13.37 -4.24 9.69
CA PHE A 81 13.72 -3.28 10.75
C PHE A 81 13.57 -3.87 12.16
N TRP A 82 13.49 -5.21 12.28
CA TRP A 82 13.49 -5.99 13.53
C TRP A 82 12.36 -5.65 14.51
N GLN A 83 11.22 -5.16 14.01
CA GLN A 83 10.08 -4.74 14.83
C GLN A 83 8.77 -5.47 14.48
N GLU A 84 8.83 -6.57 13.70
CA GLU A 84 7.65 -7.35 13.35
C GLU A 84 7.49 -8.57 14.25
N ALA A 85 6.24 -8.97 14.49
CA ALA A 85 5.91 -10.19 15.23
C ALA A 85 6.44 -11.46 14.53
N GLY A 86 6.82 -12.46 15.32
CA GLY A 86 7.37 -13.72 14.81
C GLY A 86 6.34 -14.61 14.13
N ASP A 87 5.03 -14.40 14.39
CA ASP A 87 3.95 -15.15 13.76
C ASP A 87 2.83 -14.25 13.24
N GLU A 88 2.16 -14.70 12.18
CA GLU A 88 1.12 -13.93 11.49
C GLU A 88 -0.15 -13.74 12.34
N GLY A 89 -0.46 -14.66 13.24
CA GLY A 89 -1.60 -14.53 14.14
C GLY A 89 -1.43 -13.32 15.06
N LYS A 90 -0.21 -13.09 15.58
CA LYS A 90 0.11 -11.89 16.37
C LYS A 90 0.08 -10.63 15.54
N THR A 91 0.64 -10.66 14.33
CA THR A 91 0.57 -9.53 13.40
C THR A 91 -0.89 -9.16 13.10
N ALA A 92 -1.73 -10.14 12.77
CA ALA A 92 -3.15 -9.92 12.52
C ALA A 92 -3.89 -9.39 13.75
N ALA A 93 -3.56 -9.87 14.95
CA ALA A 93 -4.13 -9.36 16.18
C ALA A 93 -3.81 -7.88 16.40
N VAL A 94 -2.57 -7.47 16.17
CA VAL A 94 -2.17 -6.06 16.29
C VAL A 94 -2.94 -5.20 15.28
N CYS A 95 -2.85 -5.47 13.99
CA CYS A 95 -3.45 -4.59 13.01
C CYS A 95 -4.99 -4.63 13.04
N ARG A 96 -5.62 -5.80 13.13
CA ARG A 96 -7.08 -5.95 13.03
C ARG A 96 -7.79 -5.71 14.36
N ARG A 97 -7.38 -6.41 15.43
CA ARG A 97 -8.05 -6.30 16.74
C ARG A 97 -7.71 -5.00 17.47
N ASP A 98 -6.43 -4.65 17.54
CA ASP A 98 -5.98 -3.54 18.38
C ASP A 98 -6.14 -2.17 17.67
N TYR A 99 -6.02 -2.14 16.34
CA TYR A 99 -6.12 -0.92 15.54
C TYR A 99 -7.31 -0.86 14.58
N GLY A 100 -8.09 -1.93 14.45
CA GLY A 100 -9.32 -1.96 13.65
C GLY A 100 -9.08 -1.92 12.13
N VAL A 101 -7.91 -2.34 11.65
CA VAL A 101 -7.57 -2.31 10.23
C VAL A 101 -8.50 -3.22 9.41
N THR A 102 -9.13 -2.65 8.39
CA THR A 102 -9.97 -3.36 7.40
C THR A 102 -9.40 -3.31 5.99
N PHE A 103 -8.43 -2.43 5.71
CA PHE A 103 -7.77 -2.45 4.40
C PHE A 103 -6.95 -3.74 4.21
N PRO A 104 -6.70 -4.17 2.95
CA PRO A 104 -5.95 -5.38 2.66
C PRO A 104 -4.56 -5.41 3.30
N MET A 105 -4.33 -6.45 4.09
CA MET A 105 -3.03 -6.78 4.69
C MET A 105 -2.55 -8.12 4.14
N PHE A 106 -1.27 -8.23 3.83
CA PHE A 106 -0.68 -9.41 3.20
C PHE A 106 0.34 -10.10 4.11
N ASN A 107 0.81 -11.26 3.69
CA ASN A 107 1.86 -11.97 4.39
C ASN A 107 3.15 -11.15 4.47
N ARG A 108 3.95 -11.43 5.49
CA ARG A 108 5.25 -10.79 5.71
C ARG A 108 6.18 -10.99 4.51
N LEU A 109 6.89 -9.94 4.13
CA LEU A 109 7.88 -9.96 3.05
C LEU A 109 9.05 -9.02 3.32
N ALA A 110 10.12 -9.17 2.56
CA ALA A 110 11.25 -8.25 2.56
C ALA A 110 10.96 -7.03 1.68
N VAL A 111 11.31 -5.84 2.17
CA VAL A 111 11.00 -4.55 1.54
C VAL A 111 12.24 -3.77 1.09
N ARG A 112 13.45 -4.23 1.44
CA ARG A 112 14.71 -3.59 1.06
C ARG A 112 15.83 -4.61 0.83
N GLY A 113 16.92 -4.15 0.24
CA GLY A 113 18.11 -4.97 -0.05
C GLY A 113 17.89 -5.96 -1.18
N ASP A 114 18.82 -6.90 -1.30
CA ASP A 114 18.83 -7.87 -2.41
C ASP A 114 17.66 -8.86 -2.32
N ASP A 115 17.17 -9.14 -1.11
CA ASP A 115 16.05 -10.04 -0.84
C ASP A 115 14.68 -9.38 -0.95
N ALA A 116 14.61 -8.08 -1.24
CA ALA A 116 13.34 -7.36 -1.39
C ALA A 116 12.43 -8.08 -2.40
N SER A 117 11.13 -8.12 -2.08
CA SER A 117 10.14 -8.69 -2.99
C SER A 117 10.11 -7.94 -4.34
N PRO A 118 9.67 -8.59 -5.44
CA PRO A 118 9.53 -7.92 -6.74
C PRO A 118 8.68 -6.64 -6.65
N LEU A 119 7.64 -6.63 -5.83
CA LEU A 119 6.82 -5.44 -5.56
C LEU A 119 7.69 -4.28 -5.04
N TYR A 120 8.46 -4.51 -3.98
CA TYR A 120 9.25 -3.46 -3.36
C TYR A 120 10.50 -3.08 -4.17
N LYS A 121 11.08 -4.01 -4.92
CA LYS A 121 12.13 -3.68 -5.92
C LYS A 121 11.60 -2.71 -6.98
N GLY A 122 10.42 -2.98 -7.51
CA GLY A 122 9.80 -2.12 -8.51
C GLY A 122 9.40 -0.75 -7.96
N LEU A 123 8.83 -0.69 -6.76
CA LEU A 123 8.49 0.57 -6.10
C LEU A 123 9.74 1.40 -5.77
N ALA A 124 10.80 0.77 -5.27
CA ALA A 124 12.06 1.45 -4.99
C ALA A 124 12.72 1.99 -6.26
N ALA A 125 12.68 1.24 -7.35
CA ALA A 125 13.19 1.70 -8.66
C ALA A 125 12.38 2.91 -9.17
N ALA A 126 11.05 2.88 -9.06
CA ALA A 126 10.19 3.98 -9.48
C ALA A 126 10.39 5.24 -8.62
N ALA A 127 10.61 5.08 -7.32
CA ALA A 127 10.77 6.18 -6.36
C ALA A 127 12.21 6.72 -6.26
N GLY A 128 13.21 5.93 -6.68
CA GLY A 128 14.62 6.22 -6.43
C GLY A 128 15.05 5.96 -4.98
N GLU A 129 14.19 5.36 -4.16
CA GLU A 129 14.47 5.02 -2.77
C GLU A 129 13.69 3.80 -2.30
N ALA A 130 14.34 2.94 -1.52
CA ALA A 130 13.69 1.87 -0.77
C ALA A 130 13.18 2.39 0.59
N PRO A 131 12.29 1.65 1.29
CA PRO A 131 11.89 2.02 2.65
C PRO A 131 13.10 2.19 3.57
N GLY A 132 13.21 3.37 4.18
CA GLY A 132 14.24 3.67 5.19
C GLY A 132 13.85 3.22 6.60
N TRP A 133 12.57 2.98 6.85
CA TRP A 133 12.02 2.50 8.11
C TRP A 133 10.62 1.88 7.90
N ASN A 134 10.03 1.32 8.97
CA ASN A 134 8.64 0.90 9.00
C ASN A 134 7.69 2.08 8.72
N PHE A 135 6.53 1.82 8.15
CA PHE A 135 5.53 2.83 7.78
C PHE A 135 6.02 3.83 6.72
N HIS A 136 6.94 3.43 5.85
CA HIS A 136 7.20 4.12 4.59
C HIS A 136 6.01 3.93 3.65
N LYS A 137 5.66 4.94 2.88
CA LYS A 137 4.50 4.92 1.99
C LYS A 137 4.88 5.27 0.57
N TYR A 138 4.32 4.53 -0.38
CA TYR A 138 4.35 4.87 -1.81
C TYR A 138 2.93 5.16 -2.27
N LEU A 139 2.70 6.32 -2.85
CA LEU A 139 1.42 6.70 -3.44
C LEU A 139 1.47 6.53 -4.94
N ILE A 140 0.55 5.75 -5.50
CA ILE A 140 0.45 5.43 -6.91
C ILE A 140 -0.89 5.96 -7.44
N GLY A 141 -0.85 6.63 -8.58
CA GLY A 141 -2.04 7.18 -9.24
C GLY A 141 -2.86 6.11 -9.95
N ARG A 142 -4.04 6.52 -10.46
CA ARG A 142 -4.95 5.64 -11.22
C ARG A 142 -4.33 5.10 -12.51
N ASP A 143 -3.34 5.78 -13.05
CA ASP A 143 -2.58 5.39 -14.24
C ASP A 143 -1.43 4.39 -13.92
N GLY A 144 -1.30 3.97 -12.67
CA GLY A 144 -0.25 3.07 -12.21
C GLY A 144 1.11 3.73 -12.01
N LYS A 145 1.24 5.04 -12.20
CA LYS A 145 2.50 5.77 -12.00
C LYS A 145 2.66 6.21 -10.55
N LEU A 146 3.90 6.17 -10.06
CA LEU A 146 4.23 6.71 -8.75
C LEU A 146 3.96 8.23 -8.72
N VAL A 147 3.20 8.65 -7.70
CA VAL A 147 2.91 10.07 -7.43
C VAL A 147 3.90 10.63 -6.43
N ALA A 148 4.13 9.92 -5.33
CA ALA A 148 4.99 10.36 -4.25
C ALA A 148 5.47 9.19 -3.37
N SER A 149 6.58 9.43 -2.65
CA SER A 149 7.14 8.54 -1.64
C SER A 149 7.27 9.32 -0.33
N TYR A 150 6.93 8.69 0.79
CA TYR A 150 6.92 9.34 2.11
C TYR A 150 7.59 8.45 3.15
N GLY A 151 8.49 9.02 3.92
CA GLY A 151 9.12 8.35 5.04
C GLY A 151 8.17 8.04 6.21
N ALA A 152 8.67 7.34 7.20
CA ALA A 152 7.91 6.92 8.38
C ALA A 152 7.26 8.07 9.15
N ASN A 153 7.91 9.22 9.20
CA ASN A 153 7.46 10.40 9.94
C ASN A 153 6.26 11.13 9.31
N GLN A 154 5.94 10.85 8.03
CA GLN A 154 4.74 11.40 7.41
C GLN A 154 3.51 10.68 7.94
N ASN A 155 2.73 11.34 8.78
CA ASN A 155 1.47 10.80 9.27
C ASN A 155 0.44 10.78 8.13
N PRO A 156 -0.32 9.66 7.94
CA PRO A 156 -1.38 9.60 6.94
C PRO A 156 -2.52 10.60 7.12
N ALA A 157 -2.70 11.14 8.33
CA ALA A 157 -3.70 12.17 8.61
C ALA A 157 -3.28 13.59 8.19
N ASP A 158 -2.00 13.81 7.88
CA ASP A 158 -1.42 15.13 7.67
C ASP A 158 -1.04 15.38 6.20
N ASP A 159 -0.92 16.68 5.86
CA ASP A 159 -0.33 17.10 4.60
C ASP A 159 1.21 16.88 4.60
N PRO A 160 1.83 16.65 3.47
CA PRO A 160 1.25 16.70 2.12
C PRO A 160 0.51 15.43 1.66
N LEU A 161 0.58 14.31 2.39
CA LEU A 161 -0.01 13.03 1.96
C LEU A 161 -1.53 13.14 1.71
N GLN A 162 -2.27 13.72 2.65
CA GLN A 162 -3.72 13.93 2.51
C GLN A 162 -4.08 14.70 1.22
N LYS A 163 -3.35 15.78 0.96
CA LYS A 163 -3.56 16.62 -0.22
C LYS A 163 -3.27 15.88 -1.51
N GLU A 164 -2.17 15.11 -1.57
CA GLU A 164 -1.82 14.34 -2.77
C GLU A 164 -2.79 13.18 -3.02
N VAL A 165 -3.28 12.51 -1.98
CA VAL A 165 -4.33 11.50 -2.12
C VAL A 165 -5.60 12.09 -2.72
N LYS A 166 -6.07 13.23 -2.20
CA LYS A 166 -7.23 13.93 -2.77
C LYS A 166 -7.02 14.30 -4.23
N ARG A 167 -5.87 14.89 -4.55
CA ARG A 167 -5.51 15.26 -5.92
C ARG A 167 -5.49 14.07 -6.86
N ALA A 168 -4.89 12.95 -6.45
CA ALA A 168 -4.84 11.72 -7.24
C ALA A 168 -6.25 11.13 -7.47
N LEU A 169 -7.17 11.30 -6.51
CA LEU A 169 -8.56 10.89 -6.61
C LEU A 169 -9.42 11.85 -7.46
N GLY A 170 -8.92 13.04 -7.80
CA GLY A 170 -9.68 14.05 -8.53
C GLY A 170 -10.63 14.88 -7.65
N LEU A 171 -10.28 15.05 -6.37
CA LEU A 171 -11.09 15.77 -5.37
C LEU A 171 -10.50 17.12 -5.01
#